data_4532a97e41e134d4f9c072dd9d3c29e1
#
_entry.id   4532a97e41e134d4f9c072dd9d3c29e1
#
_cell.length_a   1.000
_cell.length_b   1.000
_cell.length_c   1.000
_cell.angle_alpha   90.00
_cell.angle_beta   90.00
_cell.angle_gamma   90.00
#
_symmetry.space_group_name_H-M   'P 1'
#
loop_
_entity.id
_entity.type
_entity.pdbx_description
1 polymer ?
#
loop_
_entity_poly.entity_id
_entity_poly.type
_entity_poly.pdbx_seq_one_letter_code
_entity_poly.pdbx_strand_id
1 'polypeptide(L)'
;MPTERFMRLPKEKIEAIRAAAAKEFMRVTPEEVSINRIVHDADISRGSFYTYFEDKQDLLKWLICNQAEQHFTSYITMLDENGGDLWEVLEQIFDLGMDRLEDSGLSAIFHNLVNSARLVELFKGGSDSNPEAMEANRKFLKLLYEHVNKEKCDLDHQEFFELIEMHMIVFIMSLKRFFRDGESR
;
A
#
# COMPACT_ATOMS: atom_id res chain seq x y z
N MET A 1 -2.57 7.65 10.19
CA MET A 1 -1.98 8.49 9.09
C MET A 1 -1.08 9.53 9.70
N PRO A 2 0.03 9.89 9.04
CA PRO A 2 0.95 10.86 9.60
C PRO A 2 0.29 12.22 9.84
N THR A 3 0.80 12.93 10.82
CA THR A 3 0.29 14.27 11.16
C THR A 3 0.65 15.30 10.10
N GLU A 4 -0.09 16.44 10.05
CA GLU A 4 0.27 17.58 9.19
C GLU A 4 1.71 18.08 9.41
N ARG A 5 2.21 17.93 10.63
CA ARG A 5 3.58 18.32 10.96
C ARG A 5 4.62 17.46 10.23
N PHE A 6 4.35 16.17 10.08
CA PHE A 6 5.16 15.28 9.25
C PHE A 6 5.14 15.70 7.79
N MET A 7 3.97 15.99 7.24
CA MET A 7 3.80 16.38 5.82
C MET A 7 4.50 17.70 5.47
N ARG A 8 4.83 18.52 6.47
CA ARG A 8 5.58 19.79 6.29
C ARG A 8 7.09 19.63 6.42
N LEU A 9 7.60 18.43 6.66
CA LEU A 9 9.05 18.18 6.72
C LEU A 9 9.70 18.37 5.34
N PRO A 10 11.00 18.74 5.31
CA PRO A 10 11.79 18.68 4.09
C PRO A 10 11.75 17.28 3.47
N LYS A 11 11.73 17.20 2.13
CA LYS A 11 11.65 15.93 1.40
C LYS A 11 12.75 14.94 1.80
N GLU A 12 13.96 15.44 2.02
CA GLU A 12 15.12 14.65 2.45
C GLU A 12 14.88 13.98 3.82
N LYS A 13 14.15 14.67 4.72
CA LYS A 13 13.83 14.14 6.04
C LYS A 13 12.73 13.08 5.98
N ILE A 14 11.71 13.32 5.15
CA ILE A 14 10.65 12.33 4.87
C ILE A 14 11.29 11.06 4.28
N GLU A 15 12.19 11.22 3.33
CA GLU A 15 12.88 10.11 2.67
C GLU A 15 13.78 9.32 3.64
N ALA A 16 14.50 10.00 4.53
CA ALA A 16 15.31 9.35 5.57
C ALA A 16 14.43 8.50 6.50
N ILE A 17 13.27 9.03 6.93
CA ILE A 17 12.32 8.28 7.77
C ILE A 17 11.74 7.10 6.99
N ARG A 18 11.39 7.29 5.71
CA ARG A 18 10.88 6.23 4.83
C ARG A 18 11.89 5.09 4.69
N ALA A 19 13.14 5.42 4.39
CA ALA A 19 14.21 4.44 4.19
C ALA A 19 14.51 3.67 5.50
N ALA A 20 14.58 4.35 6.64
CA ALA A 20 14.79 3.72 7.94
C ALA A 20 13.63 2.79 8.32
N ALA A 21 12.38 3.22 8.07
CA ALA A 21 11.19 2.41 8.29
C ALA A 21 11.19 1.17 7.40
N ALA A 22 11.39 1.34 6.09
CA ALA A 22 11.44 0.23 5.13
C ALA A 22 12.49 -0.82 5.54
N LYS A 23 13.71 -0.38 5.86
CA LYS A 23 14.80 -1.25 6.32
C LYS A 23 14.42 -2.07 7.55
N GLU A 24 13.73 -1.50 8.52
CA GLU A 24 13.34 -2.21 9.74
C GLU A 24 12.17 -3.16 9.50
N PHE A 25 11.16 -2.76 8.71
CA PHE A 25 10.03 -3.63 8.33
C PHE A 25 10.43 -4.78 7.38
N MET A 26 11.50 -4.62 6.60
CA MET A 26 12.09 -5.73 5.84
C MET A 26 12.79 -6.76 6.73
N ARG A 27 13.31 -6.33 7.88
CA ARG A 27 14.14 -7.16 8.76
C ARG A 27 13.34 -8.09 9.67
N VAL A 28 12.16 -7.64 10.15
CA VAL A 28 11.35 -8.34 11.17
C VAL A 28 9.86 -8.16 10.91
N THR A 29 9.06 -9.00 11.58
CA THR A 29 7.60 -8.86 11.54
C THR A 29 7.14 -7.52 12.14
N PRO A 30 5.97 -6.98 11.77
CA PRO A 30 5.47 -5.72 12.29
C PRO A 30 5.38 -5.64 13.81
N GLU A 31 5.16 -6.79 14.46
CA GLU A 31 5.10 -6.92 15.91
C GLU A 31 6.47 -6.67 16.58
N GLU A 32 7.55 -7.08 15.91
CA GLU A 32 8.93 -7.00 16.41
C GLU A 32 9.65 -5.72 16.01
N VAL A 33 9.08 -4.90 15.13
CA VAL A 33 9.65 -3.62 14.68
C VAL A 33 10.01 -2.72 15.87
N SER A 34 11.24 -2.21 15.85
CA SER A 34 11.79 -1.34 16.88
C SER A 34 11.77 0.12 16.45
N ILE A 35 10.91 0.92 17.09
CA ILE A 35 10.90 2.38 16.90
C ILE A 35 12.28 2.99 17.21
N ASN A 36 13.00 2.46 18.21
CA ASN A 36 14.32 2.99 18.55
C ASN A 36 15.34 2.84 17.43
N ARG A 37 15.28 1.75 16.64
CA ARG A 37 16.14 1.58 15.46
C ARG A 37 15.74 2.54 14.35
N ILE A 38 14.45 2.68 14.10
CA ILE A 38 13.94 3.60 13.08
C ILE A 38 14.38 5.03 13.37
N VAL A 39 14.18 5.52 14.60
CA VAL A 39 14.54 6.90 14.96
C VAL A 39 16.05 7.13 14.93
N HIS A 40 16.85 6.14 15.32
CA HIS A 40 18.30 6.17 15.21
C HIS A 40 18.75 6.27 13.75
N ASP A 41 18.25 5.37 12.88
CA ASP A 41 18.65 5.31 11.47
C ASP A 41 18.14 6.53 10.68
N ALA A 42 17.00 7.13 11.06
CA ALA A 42 16.43 8.33 10.46
C ALA A 42 17.00 9.65 11.03
N ASP A 43 17.89 9.57 12.03
CA ASP A 43 18.42 10.72 12.76
C ASP A 43 17.32 11.67 13.25
N ILE A 44 16.34 11.10 14.01
CA ILE A 44 15.29 11.85 14.70
C ILE A 44 15.20 11.43 16.17
N SER A 45 14.62 12.30 17.00
CA SER A 45 14.32 11.92 18.38
C SER A 45 13.09 11.01 18.46
N ARG A 46 13.02 10.18 19.53
CA ARG A 46 11.82 9.40 19.81
C ARG A 46 10.58 10.28 20.02
N GLY A 47 10.74 11.46 20.62
CA GLY A 47 9.67 12.44 20.77
C GLY A 47 9.17 12.95 19.42
N SER A 48 10.07 13.19 18.47
CA SER A 48 9.71 13.56 17.10
C SER A 48 8.89 12.47 16.42
N PHE A 49 9.26 11.18 16.61
CA PHE A 49 8.48 10.06 16.06
C PHE A 49 7.01 10.14 16.48
N TYR A 50 6.71 10.27 17.78
CA TYR A 50 5.34 10.36 18.27
C TYR A 50 4.63 11.69 17.95
N THR A 51 5.38 12.68 17.47
CA THR A 51 4.80 13.89 16.89
C THR A 51 4.33 13.66 15.45
N TYR A 52 4.92 12.70 14.74
CA TYR A 52 4.65 12.39 13.34
C TYR A 52 3.67 11.25 13.17
N PHE A 53 3.78 10.20 13.99
CA PHE A 53 3.02 8.95 13.91
C PHE A 53 2.47 8.58 15.29
N GLU A 54 1.27 8.06 15.33
CA GLU A 54 0.67 7.57 16.57
C GLU A 54 1.46 6.37 17.12
N ASP A 55 1.76 5.42 16.25
CA ASP A 55 2.53 4.22 16.55
C ASP A 55 3.26 3.66 15.32
N LYS A 56 3.91 2.50 15.47
CA LYS A 56 4.59 1.82 14.37
C LYS A 56 3.65 1.27 13.30
N GLN A 57 2.38 1.07 13.62
CA GLN A 57 1.37 0.60 12.67
C GLN A 57 0.91 1.76 11.77
N ASP A 58 0.78 2.95 12.36
CA ASP A 58 0.51 4.17 11.62
C ASP A 58 1.64 4.48 10.62
N LEU A 59 2.90 4.31 11.04
CA LEU A 59 4.05 4.40 10.15
C LEU A 59 4.02 3.35 9.03
N LEU A 60 3.65 2.09 9.34
CA LEU A 60 3.55 1.03 8.34
C LEU A 60 2.44 1.31 7.32
N LYS A 61 1.26 1.74 7.79
CA LYS A 61 0.17 2.16 6.92
C LYS A 61 0.62 3.26 5.97
N TRP A 62 1.28 4.28 6.49
CA TRP A 62 1.82 5.35 5.66
C TRP A 62 2.83 4.83 4.63
N LEU A 63 3.74 3.96 5.03
CA LEU A 63 4.75 3.38 4.14
C LEU A 63 4.10 2.63 2.96
N ILE A 64 3.06 1.84 3.22
CA ILE A 64 2.32 1.10 2.20
C ILE A 64 1.47 2.04 1.33
N CYS A 65 0.72 2.96 1.94
CA CYS A 65 -0.15 3.89 1.20
C CYS A 65 0.66 4.85 0.32
N ASN A 66 1.81 5.34 0.79
CA ASN A 66 2.67 6.21 0.00
C ASN A 66 3.22 5.51 -1.26
N GLN A 67 3.48 4.21 -1.17
CA GLN A 67 3.82 3.40 -2.35
C GLN A 67 2.60 3.27 -3.29
N ALA A 68 1.42 3.03 -2.75
CA ALA A 68 0.20 2.90 -3.54
C ALA A 68 -0.13 4.19 -4.32
N GLU A 69 -0.03 5.36 -3.71
CA GLU A 69 -0.28 6.65 -4.39
C GLU A 69 0.62 6.88 -5.61
N GLN A 70 1.88 6.45 -5.56
CA GLN A 70 2.79 6.53 -6.70
C GLN A 70 2.34 5.63 -7.87
N HIS A 71 1.59 4.56 -7.59
CA HIS A 71 1.07 3.66 -8.61
C HIS A 71 -0.30 4.07 -9.13
N PHE A 72 -1.08 4.86 -8.38
CA PHE A 72 -2.41 5.29 -8.78
C PHE A 72 -2.41 6.09 -10.10
N THR A 73 -1.45 6.99 -10.27
CA THR A 73 -1.29 7.73 -11.51
C THR A 73 -1.00 6.80 -12.69
N SER A 74 -0.23 5.73 -12.47
CA SER A 74 0.07 4.76 -13.53
C SER A 74 -1.16 3.96 -13.95
N TYR A 75 -2.10 3.64 -13.05
CA TYR A 75 -3.33 2.92 -13.41
C TYR A 75 -4.25 3.75 -14.30
N ILE A 76 -4.37 5.04 -14.02
CA ILE A 76 -5.13 5.95 -14.88
C ILE A 76 -4.47 6.05 -16.26
N THR A 77 -3.13 6.19 -16.31
CA THR A 77 -2.39 6.21 -17.57
C THR A 77 -2.60 4.92 -18.37
N MET A 78 -2.57 3.75 -17.73
CA MET A 78 -2.82 2.47 -18.37
C MET A 78 -4.24 2.39 -18.97
N LEU A 79 -5.27 2.87 -18.26
CA LEU A 79 -6.63 2.96 -18.78
C LEU A 79 -6.73 3.90 -19.97
N ASP A 80 -6.08 5.07 -19.93
CA ASP A 80 -6.09 6.02 -21.03
C ASP A 80 -5.39 5.45 -22.28
N GLU A 81 -4.27 4.74 -22.09
CA GLU A 81 -3.48 4.16 -23.19
C GLU A 81 -4.16 2.95 -23.84
N ASN A 82 -4.94 2.14 -23.09
CA ASN A 82 -5.62 0.95 -23.61
C ASN A 82 -7.09 1.18 -24.00
N GLY A 83 -7.55 2.45 -23.98
CA GLY A 83 -8.91 2.81 -24.32
C GLY A 83 -9.95 2.39 -23.28
N GLY A 84 -9.56 2.44 -22.00
CA GLY A 84 -10.41 2.24 -20.84
C GLY A 84 -10.74 0.77 -20.53
N ASP A 85 -9.90 -0.16 -20.97
CA ASP A 85 -10.09 -1.59 -20.71
C ASP A 85 -9.66 -1.94 -19.29
N LEU A 86 -10.64 -2.02 -18.39
CA LEU A 86 -10.42 -2.33 -16.98
C LEU A 86 -9.81 -3.71 -16.77
N TRP A 87 -10.27 -4.72 -17.54
CA TRP A 87 -9.85 -6.10 -17.35
C TRP A 87 -8.36 -6.27 -17.64
N GLU A 88 -7.90 -5.67 -18.73
CA GLU A 88 -6.49 -5.66 -19.09
C GLU A 88 -5.64 -4.94 -18.03
N VAL A 89 -6.12 -3.81 -17.48
CA VAL A 89 -5.41 -3.10 -16.41
C VAL A 89 -5.34 -3.93 -15.14
N LEU A 90 -6.42 -4.62 -14.73
CA LEU A 90 -6.42 -5.48 -13.54
C LEU A 90 -5.43 -6.65 -13.69
N GLU A 91 -5.35 -7.26 -14.87
CA GLU A 91 -4.38 -8.32 -15.18
C GLU A 91 -2.95 -7.77 -15.11
N GLN A 92 -2.67 -6.66 -15.78
CA GLN A 92 -1.34 -6.02 -15.76
C GLN A 92 -0.92 -5.58 -14.35
N ILE A 93 -1.82 -5.05 -13.52
CA ILE A 93 -1.54 -4.69 -12.13
C ILE A 93 -1.14 -5.92 -11.32
N PHE A 94 -1.84 -7.03 -11.54
CA PHE A 94 -1.56 -8.28 -10.85
C PHE A 94 -0.17 -8.81 -11.23
N ASP A 95 0.15 -8.89 -12.52
CA ASP A 95 1.44 -9.36 -13.03
C ASP A 95 2.59 -8.44 -12.59
N LEU A 96 2.45 -7.13 -12.78
CA LEU A 96 3.43 -6.14 -12.32
C LEU A 96 3.63 -6.18 -10.79
N GLY A 97 2.57 -6.44 -10.04
CA GLY A 97 2.64 -6.59 -8.60
C GLY A 97 3.45 -7.81 -8.19
N MET A 98 3.27 -8.94 -8.87
CA MET A 98 4.02 -10.18 -8.62
C MET A 98 5.48 -10.04 -9.04
N ASP A 99 5.78 -9.50 -10.24
CA ASP A 99 7.15 -9.29 -10.73
C ASP A 99 7.95 -8.34 -9.82
N ARG A 100 7.34 -7.27 -9.37
CA ARG A 100 7.99 -6.31 -8.46
C ARG A 100 8.30 -6.88 -7.09
N LEU A 101 7.53 -7.88 -6.64
CA LEU A 101 7.81 -8.58 -5.40
C LEU A 101 9.08 -9.42 -5.51
N GLU A 102 9.40 -9.96 -6.68
CA GLU A 102 10.64 -10.72 -6.89
C GLU A 102 11.88 -9.81 -6.85
N ASP A 103 11.76 -8.58 -7.38
CA ASP A 103 12.91 -7.69 -7.61
C ASP A 103 13.14 -6.64 -6.51
N SER A 104 12.21 -6.42 -5.60
CA SER A 104 12.27 -5.30 -4.64
C SER A 104 12.37 -5.75 -3.18
N GLY A 105 13.01 -4.92 -2.35
CA GLY A 105 12.98 -5.07 -0.90
C GLY A 105 11.55 -5.06 -0.30
N LEU A 106 10.53 -4.68 -1.09
CA LEU A 106 9.12 -4.80 -0.74
C LEU A 106 8.70 -6.26 -0.52
N SER A 107 9.32 -7.21 -1.23
CA SER A 107 9.12 -8.64 -1.02
C SER A 107 9.29 -9.03 0.45
N ALA A 108 10.36 -8.57 1.10
CA ALA A 108 10.60 -8.87 2.51
C ALA A 108 9.57 -8.21 3.43
N ILE A 109 9.12 -7.00 3.13
CA ILE A 109 8.05 -6.33 3.89
C ILE A 109 6.75 -7.12 3.75
N PHE A 110 6.36 -7.48 2.54
CA PHE A 110 5.14 -8.25 2.29
C PHE A 110 5.23 -9.66 2.86
N HIS A 111 6.37 -10.33 2.79
CA HIS A 111 6.61 -11.62 3.44
C HIS A 111 6.37 -11.53 4.96
N ASN A 112 6.97 -10.53 5.61
CA ASN A 112 6.77 -10.30 7.04
C ASN A 112 5.33 -9.92 7.39
N LEU A 113 4.63 -9.20 6.50
CA LEU A 113 3.22 -8.84 6.63
C LEU A 113 2.29 -10.04 6.45
N VAL A 114 2.56 -10.90 5.47
CA VAL A 114 1.73 -12.08 5.15
C VAL A 114 1.71 -13.06 6.33
N ASN A 115 2.81 -13.17 7.05
CA ASN A 115 2.93 -13.98 8.25
C ASN A 115 2.37 -13.30 9.51
N SER A 116 2.04 -12.00 9.43
CA SER A 116 1.34 -11.26 10.48
C SER A 116 -0.18 -11.47 10.37
N ALA A 117 -0.83 -11.67 11.53
CA ALA A 117 -2.30 -11.74 11.61
C ALA A 117 -3.00 -10.42 11.15
N ARG A 118 -2.23 -9.36 10.95
CA ARG A 118 -2.70 -8.00 10.69
C ARG A 118 -2.78 -7.61 9.22
N LEU A 119 -2.29 -8.46 8.29
CA LEU A 119 -2.35 -8.13 6.86
C LEU A 119 -3.78 -7.79 6.42
N VAL A 120 -4.75 -8.61 6.83
CA VAL A 120 -6.17 -8.38 6.50
C VAL A 120 -6.71 -7.10 7.13
N GLU A 121 -6.26 -6.75 8.35
CA GLU A 121 -6.65 -5.50 9.02
C GLU A 121 -6.05 -4.26 8.33
N LEU A 122 -4.83 -4.34 7.81
CA LEU A 122 -4.21 -3.24 7.07
C LEU A 122 -4.98 -2.91 5.79
N PHE A 123 -5.51 -3.93 5.11
CA PHE A 123 -6.27 -3.75 3.87
C PHE A 123 -7.78 -3.58 4.12
N LYS A 124 -8.34 -4.16 5.19
CA LYS A 124 -9.71 -3.86 5.65
C LYS A 124 -9.82 -2.51 6.37
N GLY A 125 -8.75 -2.03 6.95
CA GLY A 125 -8.72 -0.83 7.79
C GLY A 125 -8.90 0.50 7.05
N GLY A 126 -9.16 0.47 5.73
CA GLY A 126 -9.75 1.63 5.04
C GLY A 126 -11.15 1.94 5.56
N SER A 127 -11.85 0.96 6.16
CA SER A 127 -13.26 1.10 6.48
C SER A 127 -13.57 1.79 7.82
N ASP A 128 -12.78 1.57 8.89
CA ASP A 128 -13.28 1.99 10.22
C ASP A 128 -12.38 2.95 11.03
N SER A 129 -11.13 3.20 10.61
CA SER A 129 -10.19 3.89 11.49
C SER A 129 -9.66 5.26 11.02
N ASN A 130 -9.89 5.67 9.76
CA ASN A 130 -9.50 7.01 9.29
C ASN A 130 -10.42 7.54 8.17
N PRO A 131 -11.34 8.48 8.48
CA PRO A 131 -12.26 9.07 7.50
C PRO A 131 -11.55 9.74 6.31
N GLU A 132 -10.37 10.35 6.53
CA GLU A 132 -9.63 11.05 5.46
C GLU A 132 -9.02 10.05 4.46
N ALA A 133 -8.47 8.94 4.94
CA ALA A 133 -7.93 7.88 4.08
C ALA A 133 -9.05 7.20 3.27
N MET A 134 -10.23 7.00 3.89
CA MET A 134 -11.42 6.50 3.18
C MET A 134 -11.86 7.45 2.09
N GLU A 135 -11.89 8.74 2.37
CA GLU A 135 -12.31 9.75 1.40
C GLU A 135 -11.29 9.86 0.25
N ALA A 136 -9.98 9.79 0.54
CA ALA A 136 -8.94 9.78 -0.48
C ALA A 136 -9.05 8.53 -1.39
N ASN A 137 -9.25 7.34 -0.80
CA ASN A 137 -9.45 6.11 -1.55
C ASN A 137 -10.73 6.17 -2.40
N ARG A 138 -11.83 6.68 -1.85
CA ARG A 138 -13.09 6.85 -2.57
C ARG A 138 -12.95 7.82 -3.74
N LYS A 139 -12.24 8.95 -3.55
CA LYS A 139 -11.94 9.91 -4.63
C LYS A 139 -11.12 9.26 -5.74
N PHE A 140 -10.11 8.50 -5.36
CA PHE A 140 -9.29 7.78 -6.33
C PHE A 140 -10.11 6.75 -7.11
N LEU A 141 -10.87 5.88 -6.43
CA LEU A 141 -11.70 4.88 -7.09
C LEU A 141 -12.75 5.52 -8.02
N LYS A 142 -13.31 6.67 -7.61
CA LYS A 142 -14.21 7.42 -8.47
C LYS A 142 -13.49 7.95 -9.72
N LEU A 143 -12.30 8.51 -9.56
CA LEU A 143 -11.49 8.98 -10.67
C LEU A 143 -11.12 7.83 -11.61
N LEU A 144 -10.70 6.69 -11.07
CA LEU A 144 -10.40 5.50 -11.85
C LEU A 144 -11.62 5.03 -12.66
N TYR A 145 -12.80 5.01 -12.04
CA TYR A 145 -14.05 4.65 -12.71
C TYR A 145 -14.41 5.59 -13.87
N GLU A 146 -14.06 6.88 -13.79
CA GLU A 146 -14.30 7.86 -14.85
C GLU A 146 -13.47 7.57 -16.13
N HIS A 147 -12.34 6.88 -15.99
CA HIS A 147 -11.47 6.46 -17.11
C HIS A 147 -11.81 5.08 -17.67
N VAL A 148 -12.73 4.34 -17.05
CA VAL A 148 -13.18 3.02 -17.56
C VAL A 148 -14.15 3.19 -18.73
N ASN A 149 -13.90 2.47 -19.81
CA ASN A 149 -14.79 2.41 -20.96
C ASN A 149 -16.04 1.57 -20.65
N LYS A 150 -17.20 2.22 -20.61
CA LYS A 150 -18.47 1.59 -20.26
C LYS A 150 -18.97 0.58 -21.30
N GLU A 151 -18.51 0.67 -22.55
CA GLU A 151 -18.83 -0.32 -23.58
C GLU A 151 -18.07 -1.64 -23.39
N LYS A 152 -16.88 -1.57 -22.75
CA LYS A 152 -16.06 -2.74 -22.42
C LYS A 152 -16.37 -3.32 -21.03
N CYS A 153 -16.84 -2.48 -20.12
CA CYS A 153 -17.13 -2.84 -18.75
C CYS A 153 -18.38 -2.11 -18.25
N ASP A 154 -19.53 -2.76 -18.43
CA ASP A 154 -20.84 -2.25 -18.05
C ASP A 154 -21.12 -2.54 -16.56
N LEU A 155 -20.36 -1.88 -15.70
CA LEU A 155 -20.54 -1.91 -14.26
C LEU A 155 -21.01 -0.54 -13.76
N ASP A 156 -21.93 -0.53 -12.82
CA ASP A 156 -22.23 0.67 -12.08
C ASP A 156 -21.13 1.00 -11.05
N HIS A 157 -21.25 2.13 -10.34
CA HIS A 157 -20.26 2.54 -9.34
C HIS A 157 -20.11 1.53 -8.20
N GLN A 158 -21.21 0.92 -7.76
CA GLN A 158 -21.20 -0.01 -6.64
C GLN A 158 -20.52 -1.32 -7.05
N GLU A 159 -20.91 -1.87 -8.20
CA GLU A 159 -20.32 -3.08 -8.77
C GLU A 159 -18.83 -2.92 -9.06
N PHE A 160 -18.42 -1.75 -9.57
CA PHE A 160 -17.02 -1.43 -9.78
C PHE A 160 -16.22 -1.45 -8.46
N PHE A 161 -16.73 -0.83 -7.40
CA PHE A 161 -16.05 -0.84 -6.11
C PHE A 161 -15.94 -2.25 -5.53
N GLU A 162 -17.00 -3.04 -5.60
CA GLU A 162 -17.01 -4.43 -5.17
C GLU A 162 -15.99 -5.28 -5.98
N LEU A 163 -15.90 -5.07 -7.29
CA LEU A 163 -14.90 -5.72 -8.13
C LEU A 163 -13.46 -5.37 -7.70
N ILE A 164 -13.16 -4.10 -7.46
CA ILE A 164 -11.82 -3.68 -7.02
C ILE A 164 -11.49 -4.26 -5.64
N GLU A 165 -12.44 -4.28 -4.70
CA GLU A 165 -12.25 -4.92 -3.39
C GLU A 165 -11.98 -6.43 -3.52
N MET A 166 -12.74 -7.13 -4.35
CA MET A 166 -12.51 -8.54 -4.65
C MET A 166 -11.14 -8.78 -5.28
N HIS A 167 -10.74 -7.95 -6.26
CA HIS A 167 -9.43 -8.04 -6.89
C HIS A 167 -8.30 -7.89 -5.87
N MET A 168 -8.41 -6.93 -4.95
CA MET A 168 -7.45 -6.75 -3.86
C MET A 168 -7.37 -7.97 -2.93
N ILE A 169 -8.51 -8.59 -2.59
CA ILE A 169 -8.54 -9.82 -1.79
C ILE A 169 -7.83 -10.97 -2.51
N VAL A 170 -8.11 -11.15 -3.80
CA VAL A 170 -7.46 -12.19 -4.62
C VAL A 170 -5.95 -11.95 -4.68
N PHE A 171 -5.52 -10.70 -4.89
CA PHE A 171 -4.11 -10.33 -4.89
C PHE A 171 -3.43 -10.69 -3.56
N ILE A 172 -4.02 -10.30 -2.41
CA ILE A 172 -3.51 -10.62 -1.08
C ILE A 172 -3.41 -12.14 -0.86
N MET A 173 -4.43 -12.90 -1.28
CA MET A 173 -4.42 -14.35 -1.16
C MET A 173 -3.35 -15.02 -2.04
N SER A 174 -3.13 -14.47 -3.22
CA SER A 174 -2.07 -14.91 -4.13
C SER A 174 -0.69 -14.64 -3.55
N LEU A 175 -0.47 -13.48 -2.94
CA LEU A 175 0.74 -13.17 -2.18
C LEU A 175 0.99 -14.17 -1.04
N LYS A 176 -0.05 -14.46 -0.24
CA LYS A 176 0.05 -15.46 0.83
C LYS A 176 0.47 -16.82 0.31
N ARG A 177 -0.10 -17.24 -0.80
CA ARG A 177 0.25 -18.52 -1.43
C ARG A 177 1.68 -18.50 -1.96
N PHE A 178 2.07 -17.46 -2.68
CA PHE A 178 3.41 -17.30 -3.23
C PHE A 178 4.50 -17.43 -2.14
N PHE A 179 4.37 -16.70 -1.04
CA PHE A 179 5.35 -16.73 0.05
C PHE A 179 5.34 -18.06 0.80
N ARG A 180 4.18 -18.66 1.04
CA ARG A 180 4.09 -19.98 1.70
C ARG A 180 4.73 -21.09 0.86
N ASP A 181 4.46 -21.11 -0.43
CA ASP A 181 4.97 -22.16 -1.33
C ASP A 181 6.45 -21.97 -1.66
N GLY A 182 6.97 -20.73 -1.58
CA GLY A 182 8.39 -20.37 -1.71
C GLY A 182 9.26 -20.85 -0.55
N GLU A 183 8.71 -20.95 0.68
CA GLU A 183 9.41 -21.51 1.85
C GLU A 183 9.55 -23.05 1.79
N SER A 184 8.82 -23.71 0.90
CA SER A 184 8.81 -25.18 0.76
C SER A 184 9.80 -25.69 -0.28
N ARG A 185 10.61 -24.82 -0.87
CA ARG A 185 11.66 -25.14 -1.85
C ARG A 185 13.03 -24.78 -1.33
#